data_db63de974235f0d7e5014e9665376e77
#
_entry.id   db63de974235f0d7e5014e9665376e77
#
_cell.length_a   1.000
_cell.length_b   1.000
_cell.length_c   1.000
_cell.angle_alpha   90.00
_cell.angle_beta   90.00
_cell.angle_gamma   90.00
#
_symmetry.space_group_name_H-M   'P 1'
#
loop_
_entity.id
_entity.type
_entity.pdbx_description
1 polymer ?
#
loop_
_entity_poly.entity_id
_entity_poly.type
_entity_poly.pdbx_seq_one_letter_code
_entity_poly.pdbx_strand_id
1 'polypeptide(L)'
;MNTIFLKTILLVACAGLASAVNAAESNVINLWECSVNDGMSMTDVEAANSKWVKFANATVKGGNIQSYIMTPLVGLSETFKYADTYPSLSAWATMSEIDNEAINAIEKELNEAATCSANTLHRSTPS
;
A
#
# COMPACT_ATOMS: atom_id res chain seq x y z
N MET A 1 -4.44 17.35 -75.62
CA MET A 1 -3.54 17.66 -74.53
C MET A 1 -4.40 17.81 -73.29
N ASN A 2 -4.45 16.81 -72.46
CA ASN A 2 -5.27 16.82 -71.25
C ASN A 2 -4.34 17.07 -70.02
N THR A 3 -4.51 18.25 -69.45
CA THR A 3 -3.82 18.62 -68.25
C THR A 3 -4.65 18.08 -67.05
N ILE A 4 -4.15 17.07 -66.39
CA ILE A 4 -4.76 16.52 -65.18
C ILE A 4 -4.27 17.36 -64.02
N PHE A 5 -5.18 18.12 -63.39
CA PHE A 5 -4.94 18.81 -62.17
C PHE A 5 -5.02 17.81 -61.01
N LEU A 6 -3.86 17.46 -60.44
CA LEU A 6 -3.76 16.66 -59.24
C LEU A 6 -4.06 17.56 -58.04
N LYS A 7 -5.25 17.47 -57.48
CA LYS A 7 -5.57 18.10 -56.20
C LYS A 7 -4.98 17.28 -55.07
N THR A 8 -3.89 17.78 -54.52
CA THR A 8 -3.32 17.23 -53.27
C THR A 8 -4.20 17.64 -52.11
N ILE A 9 -4.92 16.68 -51.55
CA ILE A 9 -5.67 16.86 -50.32
C ILE A 9 -4.69 16.66 -49.16
N LEU A 10 -4.33 17.77 -48.49
CA LEU A 10 -3.53 17.76 -47.29
C LEU A 10 -4.43 17.33 -46.10
N LEU A 11 -4.34 16.07 -45.69
CA LEU A 11 -5.00 15.58 -44.48
C LEU A 11 -4.16 16.03 -43.30
N VAL A 12 -4.62 17.08 -42.61
CA VAL A 12 -4.05 17.47 -41.29
C VAL A 12 -4.63 16.49 -40.25
N ALA A 13 -3.84 15.50 -39.89
CA ALA A 13 -4.15 14.65 -38.76
C ALA A 13 -3.87 15.41 -37.44
N CYS A 14 -4.91 15.99 -36.88
CA CYS A 14 -4.85 16.45 -35.48
C CYS A 14 -4.72 15.24 -34.56
N ALA A 15 -3.51 14.84 -34.22
CA ALA A 15 -3.25 13.93 -33.13
C ALA A 15 -3.57 14.67 -31.82
N GLY A 16 -4.78 14.50 -31.34
CA GLY A 16 -5.18 14.93 -30.01
C GLY A 16 -4.36 14.14 -28.99
N LEU A 17 -3.36 14.77 -28.38
CA LEU A 17 -2.71 14.29 -27.17
C LEU A 17 -3.76 14.33 -26.06
N ALA A 18 -4.50 13.24 -25.88
CA ALA A 18 -5.26 13.03 -24.68
C ALA A 18 -4.21 12.82 -23.56
N SER A 19 -3.89 13.90 -22.85
CA SER A 19 -3.18 13.81 -21.57
C SER A 19 -4.09 13.04 -20.65
N ALA A 20 -3.78 11.76 -20.42
CA ALA A 20 -4.38 11.01 -19.34
C ALA A 20 -3.97 11.70 -18.04
N VAL A 21 -4.89 12.50 -17.51
CA VAL A 21 -4.78 12.98 -16.12
C VAL A 21 -4.93 11.74 -15.26
N ASN A 22 -3.81 11.12 -14.89
CA ASN A 22 -3.79 10.14 -13.83
C ASN A 22 -4.23 10.89 -12.57
N ALA A 23 -5.51 10.75 -12.20
CA ALA A 23 -5.93 11.10 -10.86
C ALA A 23 -5.03 10.31 -9.91
N ALA A 24 -4.28 11.01 -9.05
CA ALA A 24 -3.45 10.36 -8.04
C ALA A 24 -4.36 9.43 -7.25
N GLU A 25 -4.13 8.11 -7.35
CA GLU A 25 -4.88 7.13 -6.58
C GLU A 25 -4.68 7.47 -5.10
N SER A 26 -5.79 7.59 -4.38
CA SER A 26 -5.74 7.82 -2.94
C SER A 26 -5.10 6.61 -2.29
N ASN A 27 -4.00 6.81 -1.56
CA ASN A 27 -3.42 5.75 -0.75
C ASN A 27 -4.38 5.37 0.37
N VAL A 28 -4.39 4.09 0.70
CA VAL A 28 -5.13 3.56 1.85
C VAL A 28 -4.13 3.28 2.96
N ILE A 29 -4.45 3.70 4.17
CA ILE A 29 -3.61 3.50 5.36
C ILE A 29 -4.41 2.71 6.38
N ASN A 30 -3.90 1.55 6.75
CA ASN A 30 -4.43 0.74 7.84
C ASN A 30 -3.58 0.99 9.08
N LEU A 31 -4.20 1.55 10.13
CA LEU A 31 -3.53 1.86 11.39
C LEU A 31 -3.91 0.82 12.43
N TRP A 32 -2.89 0.24 13.05
CA TRP A 32 -3.02 -0.67 14.18
C TRP A 32 -2.39 -0.02 15.41
N GLU A 33 -3.07 -0.02 16.53
CA GLU A 33 -2.50 0.39 17.82
C GLU A 33 -2.18 -0.87 18.63
N CYS A 34 -0.91 -1.02 19.01
CA CYS A 34 -0.38 -2.25 19.58
C CYS A 34 0.54 -1.98 20.77
N SER A 35 0.69 -2.99 21.62
CA SER A 35 1.67 -3.03 22.70
C SER A 35 2.59 -4.23 22.51
N VAL A 36 3.87 -4.07 22.80
CA VAL A 36 4.83 -5.19 22.80
C VAL A 36 4.46 -6.18 23.88
N ASN A 37 4.46 -7.47 23.56
CA ASN A 37 4.12 -8.51 24.52
C ASN A 37 5.27 -8.74 25.52
N ASP A 38 4.91 -9.27 26.69
CA ASP A 38 5.87 -9.60 27.74
C ASP A 38 6.97 -10.53 27.21
N GLY A 39 8.22 -10.19 27.49
CA GLY A 39 9.38 -10.97 27.06
C GLY A 39 9.81 -10.72 25.60
N MET A 40 9.08 -9.90 24.86
CA MET A 40 9.41 -9.49 23.49
C MET A 40 9.97 -8.07 23.46
N SER A 41 10.52 -7.67 22.32
CA SER A 41 11.13 -6.34 22.12
C SER A 41 10.64 -5.70 20.81
N MET A 42 10.89 -4.41 20.65
CA MET A 42 10.63 -3.73 19.36
C MET A 42 11.41 -4.35 18.21
N THR A 43 12.59 -4.91 18.45
CA THR A 43 13.36 -5.65 17.43
C THR A 43 12.62 -6.89 16.94
N ASP A 44 11.91 -7.59 17.82
CA ASP A 44 11.08 -8.74 17.44
C ASP A 44 9.88 -8.29 16.61
N VAL A 45 9.26 -7.17 16.99
CA VAL A 45 8.17 -6.53 16.23
C VAL A 45 8.62 -6.15 14.83
N GLU A 46 9.78 -5.49 14.71
CA GLU A 46 10.36 -5.07 13.42
C GLU A 46 10.69 -6.28 12.53
N ALA A 47 11.25 -7.34 13.11
CA ALA A 47 11.59 -8.56 12.38
C ALA A 47 10.34 -9.25 11.82
N ALA A 48 9.28 -9.40 12.62
CA ALA A 48 8.03 -9.99 12.19
C ALA A 48 7.35 -9.12 11.12
N ASN A 49 7.31 -7.81 11.32
CA ASN A 49 6.72 -6.86 10.36
C ASN A 49 7.45 -6.85 9.01
N SER A 50 8.78 -6.99 9.01
CA SER A 50 9.56 -7.09 7.78
C SER A 50 9.19 -8.31 6.94
N LYS A 51 8.87 -9.44 7.57
CA LYS A 51 8.38 -10.64 6.87
C LYS A 51 7.02 -10.39 6.25
N TRP A 52 6.13 -9.72 6.98
CA TRP A 52 4.81 -9.36 6.49
C TRP A 52 4.89 -8.43 5.26
N VAL A 53 5.72 -7.39 5.30
CA VAL A 53 5.92 -6.46 4.18
C VAL A 53 6.43 -7.18 2.93
N LYS A 54 7.40 -8.09 3.08
CA LYS A 54 7.92 -8.90 1.97
C LYS A 54 6.82 -9.79 1.37
N PHE A 55 6.05 -10.45 2.21
CA PHE A 55 4.94 -11.30 1.78
C PHE A 55 3.88 -10.49 1.03
N ALA A 56 3.45 -9.36 1.59
CA ALA A 56 2.44 -8.49 0.99
C ALA A 56 2.85 -7.99 -0.40
N ASN A 57 4.10 -7.54 -0.57
CA ASN A 57 4.62 -7.08 -1.85
C ASN A 57 4.82 -8.21 -2.88
N ALA A 58 5.07 -9.43 -2.44
CA ALA A 58 5.14 -10.60 -3.32
C ALA A 58 3.76 -11.09 -3.77
N THR A 59 2.73 -10.85 -2.97
CA THR A 59 1.38 -11.40 -3.17
C THR A 59 0.49 -10.44 -3.94
N VAL A 60 0.54 -9.14 -3.62
CA VAL A 60 -0.28 -8.13 -4.29
C VAL A 60 0.39 -7.68 -5.58
N LYS A 61 -0.34 -7.80 -6.70
CA LYS A 61 0.13 -7.37 -8.01
C LYS A 61 0.46 -5.87 -7.99
N GLY A 62 1.67 -5.53 -8.44
CA GLY A 62 2.17 -4.17 -8.44
C GLY A 62 2.89 -3.78 -7.14
N GLY A 63 2.72 -4.52 -6.06
CA GLY A 63 3.39 -4.27 -4.78
C GLY A 63 3.15 -2.85 -4.26
N ASN A 64 4.23 -2.17 -3.87
CA ASN A 64 4.22 -0.82 -3.31
C ASN A 64 3.42 -0.72 -1.98
N ILE A 65 3.47 -1.78 -1.20
CA ILE A 65 2.93 -1.82 0.16
C ILE A 65 4.08 -1.52 1.11
N GLN A 66 3.86 -0.59 2.03
CA GLN A 66 4.83 -0.19 3.05
C GLN A 66 4.18 -0.30 4.42
N SER A 67 4.98 -0.56 5.42
CA SER A 67 4.56 -0.54 6.81
C SER A 67 5.55 0.29 7.62
N TYR A 68 5.02 1.23 8.37
CA TYR A 68 5.79 2.08 9.26
C TYR A 68 5.45 1.72 10.70
N ILE A 69 6.48 1.54 11.51
CA ILE A 69 6.32 1.40 12.95
C ILE A 69 6.50 2.79 13.56
N MET A 70 5.43 3.30 14.15
CA MET A 70 5.40 4.63 14.74
C MET A 70 5.43 4.53 16.26
N THR A 71 6.50 5.04 16.85
CA THR A 71 6.65 5.16 18.31
C THR A 71 6.49 6.62 18.72
N PRO A 72 5.81 6.94 19.84
CA PRO A 72 5.64 8.30 20.28
C PRO A 72 6.99 8.91 20.70
N LEU A 73 7.28 10.12 20.19
CA LEU A 73 8.44 10.91 20.58
C LEU A 73 8.11 11.88 21.71
N VAL A 74 6.84 12.21 21.86
CA VAL A 74 6.32 13.13 22.89
C VAL A 74 5.05 12.53 23.47
N GLY A 75 4.89 12.64 24.78
CA GLY A 75 3.79 12.02 25.50
C GLY A 75 4.18 10.67 26.10
N LEU A 76 3.41 10.25 27.10
CA LEU A 76 3.57 8.94 27.73
C LEU A 76 2.63 7.96 27.04
N SER A 77 3.20 7.01 26.30
CA SER A 77 2.45 5.89 25.73
C SER A 77 3.34 4.66 25.72
N GLU A 78 2.81 3.56 26.21
CA GLU A 78 3.43 2.23 26.10
C GLU A 78 3.03 1.53 24.78
N THR A 79 2.23 2.21 23.95
CA THR A 79 1.77 1.69 22.67
C THR A 79 2.61 2.24 21.53
N PHE A 80 2.68 1.47 20.47
CA PHE A 80 3.17 1.88 19.15
C PHE A 80 2.07 1.66 18.11
N LYS A 81 2.30 2.14 16.88
CA LYS A 81 1.36 1.89 15.78
C LYS A 81 2.08 1.31 14.57
N TYR A 82 1.42 0.34 13.92
CA TYR A 82 1.73 0.06 12.53
C TYR A 82 0.89 0.99 11.64
N ALA A 83 1.51 1.58 10.65
CA ALA A 83 0.84 2.29 9.56
C ALA A 83 1.14 1.54 8.26
N ASP A 84 0.25 0.66 7.86
CA ASP A 84 0.37 -0.12 6.64
C ASP A 84 -0.25 0.68 5.50
N THR A 85 0.56 1.07 4.52
CA THR A 85 0.12 1.86 3.38
C THR A 85 -0.03 0.99 2.14
N TYR A 86 -1.15 1.16 1.45
CA TYR A 86 -1.49 0.44 0.23
C TYR A 86 -1.73 1.42 -0.91
N PRO A 87 -1.34 1.09 -2.16
CA PRO A 87 -1.54 1.98 -3.30
C PRO A 87 -3.02 2.17 -3.66
N SER A 88 -3.90 1.26 -3.22
CA SER A 88 -5.33 1.33 -3.48
C SER A 88 -6.15 0.53 -2.46
N LEU A 89 -7.45 0.79 -2.41
CA LEU A 89 -8.38 -0.01 -1.61
C LEU A 89 -8.43 -1.47 -2.09
N SER A 90 -8.27 -1.71 -3.40
CA SER A 90 -8.22 -3.05 -3.97
C SER A 90 -7.00 -3.82 -3.50
N ALA A 91 -5.84 -3.18 -3.39
CA ALA A 91 -4.61 -3.78 -2.85
C ALA A 91 -4.79 -4.19 -1.38
N TRP A 92 -5.40 -3.32 -0.56
CA TRP A 92 -5.76 -3.63 0.82
C TRP A 92 -6.74 -4.80 0.91
N ALA A 93 -7.82 -4.78 0.11
CA ALA A 93 -8.82 -5.85 0.09
C ALA A 93 -8.19 -7.20 -0.28
N THR A 94 -7.33 -7.23 -1.29
CA THR A 94 -6.59 -8.43 -1.70
C THR A 94 -5.78 -9.00 -0.52
N MET A 95 -5.04 -8.14 0.20
CA MET A 95 -4.27 -8.60 1.37
C MET A 95 -5.16 -9.11 2.50
N SER A 96 -6.30 -8.45 2.74
CA SER A 96 -7.24 -8.80 3.82
C SER A 96 -7.94 -10.14 3.62
N GLU A 97 -8.04 -10.60 2.38
CA GLU A 97 -8.74 -11.84 2.02
C GLU A 97 -7.81 -13.05 1.93
N ILE A 98 -6.48 -12.84 2.05
CA ILE A 98 -5.52 -13.93 1.97
C ILE A 98 -5.59 -14.77 3.24
N ASP A 99 -5.82 -16.06 3.05
CA ASP A 99 -5.78 -17.08 4.07
C ASP A 99 -5.02 -18.30 3.54
N ASN A 100 -3.76 -18.42 3.92
CA ASN A 100 -2.93 -19.56 3.58
C ASN A 100 -1.87 -19.79 4.66
N GLU A 101 -1.20 -20.93 4.60
CA GLU A 101 -0.20 -21.33 5.58
C GLU A 101 0.93 -20.30 5.76
N ALA A 102 1.34 -19.65 4.68
CA ALA A 102 2.45 -18.68 4.71
C ALA A 102 2.08 -17.41 5.47
N ILE A 103 0.89 -16.82 5.21
CA ILE A 103 0.44 -15.64 5.95
C ILE A 103 0.13 -16.00 7.40
N ASN A 104 -0.49 -17.16 7.66
CA ASN A 104 -0.83 -17.59 9.00
C ASN A 104 0.42 -17.76 9.88
N ALA A 105 1.52 -18.26 9.32
CA ALA A 105 2.81 -18.34 10.03
C ALA A 105 3.38 -16.96 10.38
N ILE A 106 3.25 -15.99 9.47
CA ILE A 106 3.71 -14.60 9.69
C ILE A 106 2.84 -13.90 10.74
N GLU A 107 1.52 -14.04 10.64
CA GLU A 107 0.58 -13.46 11.60
C GLU A 107 0.78 -14.04 13.02
N LYS A 108 1.11 -15.31 13.12
CA LYS A 108 1.48 -15.92 14.40
C LYS A 108 2.69 -15.22 15.01
N GLU A 109 3.77 -14.96 14.23
CA GLU A 109 4.94 -14.24 14.73
C GLU A 109 4.61 -12.80 15.12
N LEU A 110 3.77 -12.10 14.34
CA LEU A 110 3.29 -10.76 14.68
C LEU A 110 2.51 -10.75 16.01
N ASN A 111 1.62 -11.71 16.19
CA ASN A 111 0.80 -11.84 17.41
C ASN A 111 1.61 -12.31 18.63
N GLU A 112 2.70 -13.03 18.42
CA GLU A 112 3.65 -13.37 19.49
C GLU A 112 4.47 -12.13 19.92
N ALA A 113 4.83 -11.25 18.98
CA ALA A 113 5.62 -10.05 19.25
C ALA A 113 4.79 -8.93 19.89
N ALA A 114 3.54 -8.75 19.47
CA ALA A 114 2.69 -7.63 19.92
C ALA A 114 1.21 -8.00 19.94
N THR A 115 0.46 -7.35 20.82
CA THR A 115 -1.00 -7.42 20.87
C THR A 115 -1.57 -6.08 20.43
N CYS A 116 -2.48 -6.10 19.46
CA CYS A 116 -3.13 -4.92 18.93
C CYS A 116 -4.54 -4.77 19.48
N SER A 117 -4.88 -3.58 19.97
CA SER A 117 -6.16 -3.25 20.63
C SER A 117 -7.12 -2.51 19.72
N ALA A 118 -6.62 -1.87 18.64
CA ALA A 118 -7.44 -1.10 17.72
C ALA A 118 -6.92 -1.21 16.29
N ASN A 119 -7.85 -1.13 15.34
CA ASN A 119 -7.57 -1.08 13.91
C ASN A 119 -8.50 -0.05 13.26
N THR A 120 -7.95 0.81 12.41
CA THR A 120 -8.71 1.79 11.64
C THR A 120 -8.16 1.90 10.23
N LEU A 121 -9.07 2.05 9.26
CA LEU A 121 -8.73 2.19 7.85
C LEU A 121 -9.01 3.62 7.38
N HIS A 122 -8.03 4.25 6.76
CA HIS A 122 -8.06 5.63 6.32
C HIS A 122 -7.78 5.75 4.82
N ARG A 123 -8.38 6.77 4.21
CA ARG A 123 -7.97 7.22 2.89
C ARG A 123 -7.07 8.43 3.04
N SER A 124 -5.91 8.41 2.41
CA SER A 124 -5.01 9.55 2.33
C SER A 124 -5.21 10.27 1.00
N THR A 125 -5.50 11.56 1.04
CA THR A 125 -5.65 12.40 -0.14
C THR A 125 -4.60 13.49 -0.11
N PRO A 126 -3.81 13.69 -1.17
CA PRO A 126 -2.90 14.82 -1.25
C PRO A 126 -3.66 16.15 -1.18
N SER A 127 -3.10 17.13 -0.48
CA SER A 127 -3.63 18.49 -0.37
C SER A 127 -2.84 19.47 -1.24
#